data_9b5267bd275511c27931b984eb0e93c1
#
_entry.id   9b5267bd275511c27931b984eb0e93c1
#
_cell.length_a   1.000
_cell.length_b   1.000
_cell.length_c   1.000
_cell.angle_alpha   90.00
_cell.angle_beta   90.00
_cell.angle_gamma   90.00
#
_symmetry.space_group_name_H-M   'P 1'
#
loop_
_entity.id
_entity.type
_entity.pdbx_description
1 polymer ?
#
loop_
_entity_poly.entity_id
_entity_poly.type
_entity_poly.pdbx_seq_one_letter_code
_entity_poly.pdbx_strand_id
1 'polypeptide(L)'
;MSALFEELDYRPTPIGALALRRRRLLALDVDVFEIILGDEHLMSSLFTASEIALAQLGLDACTGDALDVVVGGLGLGYTAKAALDH
;
A
#
# COMPACT_ATOMS: atom_id res chain seq x y z
N MET A 1 14.21 -12.69 -16.05
CA MET A 1 13.77 -11.69 -15.07
C MET A 1 14.81 -11.52 -13.97
N SER A 2 15.07 -10.30 -13.56
CA SER A 2 16.00 -10.01 -12.48
C SER A 2 15.39 -10.36 -11.12
N ALA A 3 16.18 -10.97 -10.24
CA ALA A 3 15.77 -11.18 -8.83
C ALA A 3 15.62 -9.85 -8.07
N LEU A 4 16.15 -8.75 -8.61
CA LEU A 4 16.10 -7.42 -8.00
C LEU A 4 14.89 -6.60 -8.42
N PHE A 5 14.15 -7.03 -9.43
CA PHE A 5 13.00 -6.31 -9.96
C PHE A 5 12.02 -7.28 -10.61
N GLU A 6 10.74 -7.11 -10.34
CA GLU A 6 9.69 -7.91 -10.96
C GLU A 6 8.42 -7.07 -11.13
N GLU A 7 7.88 -7.05 -12.34
CA GLU A 7 6.56 -6.48 -12.59
C GLU A 7 5.51 -7.54 -12.28
N LEU A 8 4.72 -7.31 -11.24
CA LEU A 8 3.75 -8.28 -10.75
C LEU A 8 2.42 -8.19 -11.49
N ASP A 9 2.01 -6.98 -11.87
CA ASP A 9 0.79 -6.75 -12.64
C ASP A 9 0.92 -5.45 -13.42
N TYR A 10 0.26 -5.39 -14.56
CA TYR A 10 0.27 -4.22 -15.45
C TYR A 10 -1.11 -4.09 -16.09
N ARG A 11 -1.72 -2.92 -15.94
CA ARG A 11 -3.07 -2.66 -16.45
C ARG A 11 -3.11 -1.31 -17.13
N PRO A 12 -3.35 -1.26 -18.46
CA PRO A 12 -3.62 0.00 -19.12
C PRO A 12 -4.95 0.59 -18.60
N THR A 13 -4.96 1.89 -18.34
CA THR A 13 -6.18 2.61 -17.93
C THR A 13 -6.36 3.86 -18.79
N PRO A 14 -7.57 4.49 -18.78
CA PRO A 14 -7.77 5.73 -19.52
C PRO A 14 -6.86 6.88 -19.10
N ILE A 15 -6.30 6.85 -17.89
CA ILE A 15 -5.44 7.91 -17.36
C ILE A 15 -3.95 7.50 -17.30
N GLY A 16 -3.61 6.35 -17.86
CA GLY A 16 -2.23 5.85 -17.88
C GLY A 16 -2.12 4.38 -17.53
N ALA A 17 -0.94 3.83 -17.67
CA ALA A 17 -0.69 2.44 -17.30
C ALA A 17 -0.51 2.33 -15.78
N LEU A 18 -1.27 1.43 -15.16
CA LEU A 18 -1.16 1.13 -13.74
C LEU A 18 -0.32 -0.14 -13.58
N ALA A 19 0.75 -0.06 -12.81
CA ALA A 19 1.66 -1.17 -12.58
C ALA A 19 1.87 -1.43 -11.09
N LEU A 20 1.91 -2.71 -10.74
CA LEU A 20 2.34 -3.18 -9.43
C LEU A 20 3.67 -3.90 -9.61
N ARG A 21 4.69 -3.51 -8.88
CA ARG A 21 6.01 -4.11 -9.00
C ARG A 21 6.67 -4.34 -7.66
N ARG A 22 7.59 -5.30 -7.63
CA ARG A 22 8.48 -5.57 -6.51
C ARG A 22 9.90 -5.16 -6.91
N ARG A 23 10.56 -4.47 -6.01
CA ARG A 23 11.96 -4.08 -6.18
C ARG A 23 12.75 -4.44 -4.93
N ARG A 24 13.91 -5.07 -5.11
CA ARG A 24 14.80 -5.36 -3.99
C ARG A 24 15.65 -4.12 -3.68
N LEU A 25 15.56 -3.63 -2.46
CA LEU A 25 16.39 -2.53 -2.00
C LEU A 25 17.58 -3.09 -1.24
N LEU A 26 18.72 -3.21 -1.92
CA LEU A 26 19.90 -3.89 -1.38
C LEU A 26 20.48 -3.21 -0.13
N ALA A 27 20.42 -1.88 -0.09
CA ALA A 27 20.95 -1.12 1.05
C ALA A 27 20.24 -1.47 2.37
N LEU A 28 18.95 -1.83 2.31
CA LEU A 28 18.15 -2.17 3.48
C LEU A 28 17.81 -3.66 3.56
N ASP A 29 18.19 -4.43 2.54
CA ASP A 29 17.91 -5.87 2.43
C ASP A 29 16.41 -6.17 2.55
N VAL A 30 15.57 -5.39 1.88
CA VAL A 30 14.11 -5.55 1.89
C VAL A 30 13.54 -5.53 0.48
N ASP A 31 12.40 -6.22 0.31
CA ASP A 31 11.57 -6.09 -0.88
C ASP A 31 10.63 -4.91 -0.73
N VAL A 32 10.56 -4.07 -1.74
CA VAL A 32 9.68 -2.91 -1.78
C VAL A 32 8.63 -3.14 -2.86
N PHE A 33 7.36 -3.02 -2.49
CA PHE A 33 6.25 -3.07 -3.43
C PHE A 33 5.81 -1.66 -3.76
N GLU A 34 5.60 -1.41 -5.05
CA GLU A 34 5.31 -0.07 -5.55
C GLU A 34 4.12 -0.11 -6.52
N ILE A 35 3.24 0.88 -6.40
CA ILE A 35 2.17 1.12 -7.36
C ILE A 35 2.54 2.37 -8.16
N ILE A 36 2.58 2.24 -9.49
CA ILE A 36 3.00 3.28 -10.42
C ILE A 36 1.89 3.52 -11.42
N LEU A 37 1.53 4.78 -11.65
CA LEU A 37 0.62 5.20 -12.70
C LEU A 37 1.38 6.05 -13.72
N GLY A 38 1.59 5.49 -14.92
CA GLY A 38 2.45 6.13 -15.90
C GLY A 38 3.87 6.28 -15.34
N ASP A 39 4.31 7.52 -15.13
CA ASP A 39 5.61 7.83 -14.55
C ASP A 39 5.52 8.24 -13.06
N GLU A 40 4.33 8.23 -12.49
CA GLU A 40 4.11 8.70 -11.13
C GLU A 40 4.08 7.56 -10.13
N HIS A 41 4.85 7.68 -9.07
CA HIS A 41 4.77 6.79 -7.92
C HIS A 41 3.56 7.17 -7.08
N LEU A 42 2.58 6.27 -6.97
CA LEU A 42 1.40 6.49 -6.15
C LEU A 42 1.59 5.98 -4.73
N MET A 43 2.28 4.87 -4.57
CA MET A 43 2.43 4.22 -3.28
C MET A 43 3.66 3.33 -3.23
N SER A 44 4.28 3.23 -2.05
CA SER A 44 5.40 2.33 -1.80
C SER A 44 5.24 1.68 -0.43
N SER A 45 5.62 0.41 -0.32
CA SER A 45 5.63 -0.30 0.95
C SER A 45 6.77 0.14 1.88
N LEU A 46 7.67 0.98 1.40
CA LEU A 46 8.79 1.48 2.20
C LEU A 46 8.35 2.50 3.26
N PHE A 47 7.32 3.28 2.96
CA PHE A 47 6.82 4.33 3.84
C PHE A 47 5.32 4.13 4.07
N THR A 48 4.96 3.49 5.19
CA THR A 48 3.58 3.11 5.50
C THR A 48 3.06 3.72 6.80
N ALA A 49 3.84 4.58 7.45
CA ALA A 49 3.49 5.12 8.76
C ALA A 49 2.16 5.89 8.74
N SER A 50 1.91 6.69 7.70
CA SER A 50 0.67 7.47 7.57
C SER A 50 -0.55 6.57 7.41
N GLU A 51 -0.44 5.54 6.58
CA GLU A 51 -1.53 4.60 6.31
C GLU A 51 -1.90 3.81 7.57
N ILE A 52 -0.90 3.38 8.32
CA ILE A 52 -1.11 2.67 9.58
C ILE A 52 -1.69 3.61 10.65
N ALA A 53 -1.14 4.83 10.77
CA ALA A 53 -1.62 5.82 11.73
C ALA A 53 -3.05 6.24 11.46
N LEU A 54 -3.47 6.34 10.19
CA LEU A 54 -4.85 6.67 9.83
C LEU A 54 -5.83 5.70 10.50
N ALA A 55 -5.58 4.40 10.40
CA ALA A 55 -6.43 3.40 11.02
C ALA A 55 -6.34 3.45 12.55
N GLN A 56 -5.14 3.48 13.11
CA GLN A 56 -4.93 3.43 14.56
C GLN A 56 -5.52 4.63 15.27
N LEU A 57 -5.23 5.84 14.80
CA LEU A 57 -5.73 7.06 15.42
C LEU A 57 -7.24 7.22 15.22
N GLY A 58 -7.75 6.85 14.03
CA GLY A 58 -9.18 6.89 13.76
C GLY A 58 -9.97 5.95 14.66
N LEU A 59 -9.52 4.71 14.80
CA LEU A 59 -10.20 3.72 15.62
C LEU A 59 -10.04 3.98 17.12
N ASP A 60 -8.90 4.53 17.54
CA ASP A 60 -8.71 4.92 18.94
C ASP A 60 -9.71 6.00 19.37
N ALA A 61 -10.19 6.83 18.46
CA ALA A 61 -11.18 7.85 18.71
C ALA A 61 -12.61 7.30 18.78
N CYS A 62 -12.84 6.05 18.37
CA CYS A 62 -14.15 5.42 18.36
C CYS A 62 -14.40 4.68 19.66
N THR A 63 -15.70 4.55 20.02
CA THR A 63 -16.15 3.78 21.17
C THR A 63 -17.00 2.61 20.72
N GLY A 64 -17.04 1.54 21.53
CA GLY A 64 -17.81 0.34 21.24
C GLY A 64 -16.92 -0.84 20.85
N ASP A 65 -17.50 -2.05 20.90
CA ASP A 65 -16.78 -3.31 20.69
C ASP A 65 -16.96 -3.85 19.27
N ALA A 66 -18.01 -3.42 18.57
CA ALA A 66 -18.31 -3.85 17.22
C ALA A 66 -18.42 -2.62 16.31
N LEU A 67 -17.41 -2.43 15.46
CA LEU A 67 -17.33 -1.26 14.59
C LEU A 67 -17.43 -1.72 13.13
N ASP A 68 -18.22 -0.97 12.35
CA ASP A 68 -18.23 -1.08 10.89
C ASP A 68 -17.26 -0.04 10.33
N VAL A 69 -16.25 -0.51 9.60
CA VAL A 69 -15.18 0.36 9.09
C VAL A 69 -15.14 0.30 7.57
N VAL A 70 -15.09 1.48 6.95
CA VAL A 70 -14.90 1.60 5.50
C VAL A 70 -13.55 2.26 5.23
N VAL A 71 -12.73 1.61 4.42
CA VAL A 71 -11.45 2.14 3.97
C VAL A 71 -11.60 2.61 2.52
N GLY A 72 -11.43 3.90 2.29
CA GLY A 72 -11.50 4.49 0.95
C GLY A 72 -10.19 4.25 0.20
N GLY A 73 -10.23 3.40 -0.83
CA GLY A 73 -9.04 3.02 -1.60
C GLY A 73 -8.18 2.00 -0.88
N LEU A 74 -7.92 0.89 -1.53
CA LEU A 74 -7.14 -0.18 -0.91
C LEU A 74 -5.62 0.08 -1.00
N GLY A 75 -5.12 0.48 -2.16
CA GLY A 75 -3.69 0.59 -2.42
C GLY A 75 -2.98 -0.74 -2.16
N LEU A 76 -1.97 -0.73 -1.31
CA LEU A 76 -1.24 -1.93 -0.88
C LEU A 76 -1.86 -2.59 0.36
N GLY A 77 -2.94 -2.02 0.89
CA GLY A 77 -3.71 -2.64 1.97
C GLY A 77 -3.24 -2.34 3.38
N TYR A 78 -2.29 -1.42 3.59
CA TYR A 78 -1.75 -1.16 4.93
C TYR A 78 -2.77 -0.55 5.88
N THR A 79 -3.61 0.38 5.41
CA THR A 79 -4.67 0.95 6.26
C THR A 79 -5.69 -0.11 6.64
N ALA A 80 -6.13 -0.92 5.67
CA ALA A 80 -7.10 -1.99 5.93
C ALA A 80 -6.52 -3.03 6.91
N LYS A 81 -5.26 -3.42 6.73
CA LYS A 81 -4.60 -4.37 7.63
C LYS A 81 -4.49 -3.80 9.05
N ALA A 82 -4.09 -2.53 9.19
CA ALA A 82 -3.98 -1.89 10.50
C ALA A 82 -5.34 -1.79 11.19
N ALA A 83 -6.43 -1.54 10.44
CA ALA A 83 -7.78 -1.54 10.99
C ALA A 83 -8.19 -2.92 11.50
N LEU A 84 -7.86 -3.99 10.76
CA LEU A 84 -8.15 -5.36 11.18
C LEU A 84 -7.33 -5.78 12.40
N ASP A 85 -6.11 -5.28 12.52
CA ASP A 85 -5.20 -5.60 13.62
C ASP A 85 -5.47 -4.77 14.89
N HIS A 86 -6.28 -3.72 14.78
CA HIS A 86 -6.65 -2.86 15.91
C HIS A 86 -7.67 -3.58 16.82
#